data_9f7fe551605e6817d7ac08252412ca74
#
_entry.id   9f7fe551605e6817d7ac08252412ca74
#
_cell.length_a   1.000
_cell.length_b   1.000
_cell.length_c   1.000
_cell.angle_alpha   90.00
_cell.angle_beta   90.00
_cell.angle_gamma   90.00
#
_symmetry.space_group_name_H-M   'P 1'
#
loop_
_entity.id
_entity.type
_entity.pdbx_description
1 polymer ?
#
loop_
_entity_poly.entity_id
_entity_poly.type
_entity_poly.pdbx_seq_one_letter_code
_entity_poly.pdbx_strand_id
1 'polypeptide(L)'
;MPESPAPGSTLPPPRPVPHADCLTLSIRVPQPTAEVWINDYKTQQTGLERLFESPPLPEERLYDYHVTVRWQQGRQWRQERRQVQGRPGEVLRVDFTQ
;
A
#
# COMPACT_ATOMS: atom_id res chain seq x y z
N MET A 1 -3.20 31.26 2.73
CA MET A 1 -3.55 30.88 2.89
C MET A 1 -3.55 30.51 2.68
N PRO A 2 -3.42 30.34 2.83
CA PRO A 2 -3.50 29.85 2.76
C PRO A 2 -3.36 29.22 2.78
N GLU A 3 -2.94 29.12 2.86
CA GLU A 3 -3.05 28.60 3.04
C GLU A 3 -2.68 28.03 2.98
N SER A 4 -2.33 28.07 3.22
CA SER A 4 -2.20 27.60 3.36
C SER A 4 -1.73 27.27 3.62
N PRO A 5 -1.49 27.27 3.85
CA PRO A 5 -1.24 26.99 4.32
C PRO A 5 -0.88 26.82 4.77
N ALA A 6 -0.59 26.78 5.09
CA ALA A 6 -0.68 26.69 5.61
C ALA A 6 -0.45 26.58 5.99
N PRO A 7 -0.07 26.50 6.15
CA PRO A 7 -0.15 26.23 6.69
C PRO A 7 -0.36 25.97 7.08
N GLY A 8 -0.06 25.70 7.26
CA GLY A 8 -0.31 25.28 7.74
C GLY A 8 -0.88 24.85 7.91
N SER A 9 -0.91 24.95 7.83
CA SER A 9 -1.99 24.31 8.24
C SER A 9 -1.81 23.08 8.82
N THR A 10 -2.14 23.00 9.84
CA THR A 10 -2.06 21.82 10.40
C THR A 10 -3.21 21.08 10.25
N LEU A 11 -3.29 20.51 9.21
CA LEU A 11 -4.33 19.58 8.97
C LEU A 11 -4.04 18.32 9.69
N PRO A 12 -5.07 17.62 10.14
CA PRO A 12 -4.87 16.27 10.59
C PRO A 12 -4.20 15.50 9.48
N PRO A 13 -3.43 14.49 9.79
CA PRO A 13 -2.84 13.69 8.77
C PRO A 13 -3.94 13.27 7.85
N PRO A 14 -3.83 13.59 6.62
CA PRO A 14 -4.89 13.29 5.71
C PRO A 14 -5.08 11.81 5.67
N ARG A 15 -6.30 11.42 5.61
CA ARG A 15 -6.57 10.11 5.13
C ARG A 15 -5.94 10.01 3.77
N PRO A 16 -5.41 8.85 3.43
CA PRO A 16 -4.85 8.71 2.11
C PRO A 16 -5.91 9.00 1.08
N VAL A 17 -5.73 10.09 0.43
CA VAL A 17 -6.59 10.47 -0.68
C VAL A 17 -5.87 10.05 -1.93
N PRO A 18 -6.46 9.21 -2.77
CA PRO A 18 -5.77 8.79 -3.97
C PRO A 18 -5.53 9.98 -4.87
N HIS A 19 -4.30 10.11 -5.32
CA HIS A 19 -3.98 11.10 -6.32
C HIS A 19 -4.41 10.57 -7.68
N ALA A 20 -4.80 11.46 -8.55
CA ALA A 20 -5.35 11.07 -9.85
C ALA A 20 -4.37 10.27 -10.71
N ASP A 21 -3.07 10.45 -10.50
CA ASP A 21 -2.04 9.78 -11.29
C ASP A 21 -1.28 8.73 -10.51
N CYS A 22 -1.68 8.43 -9.28
CA CYS A 22 -1.02 7.43 -8.44
C CYS A 22 -1.99 6.33 -8.08
N LEU A 23 -1.47 5.14 -7.87
CA LEU A 23 -2.26 4.01 -7.45
C LEU A 23 -1.91 3.69 -6.00
N THR A 24 -2.91 3.44 -5.18
CA THR A 24 -2.74 3.18 -3.76
C THR A 24 -3.03 1.72 -3.46
N LEU A 25 -2.14 1.09 -2.68
CA LEU A 25 -2.34 -0.26 -2.21
C LEU A 25 -2.55 -0.23 -0.70
N SER A 26 -3.68 -0.76 -0.27
CA SER A 26 -3.98 -0.92 1.15
C SER A 26 -3.92 -2.40 1.46
N ILE A 27 -2.92 -2.81 2.24
CA ILE A 27 -2.64 -4.21 2.47
C ILE A 27 -2.82 -4.52 3.94
N ARG A 28 -3.58 -5.57 4.21
CA ARG A 28 -3.75 -6.05 5.57
C ARG A 28 -3.01 -7.37 5.73
N VAL A 29 -2.18 -7.46 6.76
CA VAL A 29 -1.32 -8.62 6.99
C VAL A 29 -1.70 -9.29 8.30
N PRO A 30 -1.38 -10.60 8.45
CA PRO A 30 -1.78 -11.33 9.66
C PRO A 30 -0.95 -11.00 10.90
N GLN A 31 0.22 -10.42 10.72
CA GLN A 31 1.08 -10.08 11.85
C GLN A 31 1.76 -8.75 11.62
N PRO A 32 1.97 -7.96 12.69
CA PRO A 32 2.60 -6.64 12.51
C PRO A 32 4.05 -6.72 12.08
N THR A 33 4.70 -7.86 12.26
CA THR A 33 6.09 -8.03 11.86
C THR A 33 6.23 -8.71 10.49
N ALA A 34 5.12 -8.95 9.79
CA ALA A 34 5.18 -9.59 8.48
C ALA A 34 6.01 -8.76 7.51
N GLU A 35 6.69 -9.44 6.62
CA GLU A 35 7.47 -8.80 5.57
C GLU A 35 6.62 -8.70 4.32
N VAL A 36 6.67 -7.56 3.66
CA VAL A 36 5.85 -7.30 2.49
C VAL A 36 6.74 -6.83 1.36
N TRP A 37 6.59 -7.46 0.20
CA TRP A 37 7.25 -7.07 -1.03
C TRP A 37 6.20 -6.64 -2.04
N ILE A 38 6.49 -5.56 -2.75
CA ILE A 38 5.66 -5.10 -3.86
C ILE A 38 6.55 -5.12 -5.09
N ASN A 39 6.23 -5.98 -6.06
CA ASN A 39 7.02 -6.15 -7.28
C ASN A 39 8.49 -6.39 -6.95
N ASP A 40 8.74 -7.30 -6.01
CA ASP A 40 10.09 -7.68 -5.57
C ASP A 40 10.84 -6.59 -4.80
N TYR A 41 10.19 -5.49 -4.50
CA TYR A 41 10.75 -4.44 -3.68
C TYR A 41 10.29 -4.63 -2.24
N LYS A 42 11.23 -4.80 -1.33
CA LYS A 42 10.87 -5.00 0.08
C LYS A 42 10.52 -3.68 0.73
N THR A 43 9.34 -3.63 1.34
CA THR A 43 8.88 -2.44 2.02
C THR A 43 9.38 -2.44 3.47
N GLN A 44 9.28 -1.29 4.12
CA GLN A 44 9.79 -1.14 5.48
C GLN A 44 8.73 -0.79 6.50
N GLN A 45 7.48 -0.75 6.10
CA GLN A 45 6.41 -0.46 7.04
C GLN A 45 6.19 -1.62 7.99
N THR A 46 5.61 -1.33 9.15
CA THR A 46 5.23 -2.33 10.13
C THR A 46 3.78 -2.13 10.51
N GLY A 47 3.21 -3.06 11.29
CA GLY A 47 1.84 -3.00 11.70
C GLY A 47 0.95 -3.91 10.88
N LEU A 48 -0.31 -3.99 11.26
CA LEU A 48 -1.26 -4.88 10.59
C LEU A 48 -1.77 -4.31 9.28
N GLU A 49 -1.77 -3.01 9.16
CA GLU A 49 -2.22 -2.34 7.93
C GLU A 49 -1.06 -1.59 7.32
N ARG A 50 -0.89 -1.77 6.01
CA ARG A 50 0.20 -1.16 5.27
C ARG A 50 -0.38 -0.38 4.11
N LEU A 51 0.09 0.83 3.93
CA LEU A 51 -0.42 1.69 2.87
C LEU A 51 0.72 2.13 1.98
N PHE A 52 0.58 1.90 0.68
CA PHE A 52 1.61 2.24 -0.28
C PHE A 52 1.00 3.02 -1.43
N GLU A 53 1.74 4.01 -1.89
CA GLU A 53 1.32 4.81 -3.03
C GLU A 53 2.39 4.71 -4.10
N SER A 54 1.98 4.46 -5.33
CA SER A 54 2.91 4.36 -6.43
C SER A 54 3.44 5.75 -6.81
N PRO A 55 4.58 5.80 -7.51
CA PRO A 55 4.96 7.05 -8.17
C PRO A 55 3.90 7.43 -9.20
N PRO A 56 3.92 8.66 -9.69
CA PRO A 56 2.97 9.06 -10.73
C PRO A 56 3.07 8.13 -11.93
N LEU A 57 1.92 7.70 -12.41
CA LEU A 57 1.82 6.77 -13.53
C LEU A 57 1.46 7.56 -14.78
N PRO A 58 2.25 7.43 -15.84
CA PRO A 58 2.11 8.33 -16.99
C PRO A 58 0.92 8.03 -17.88
N GLU A 59 0.36 6.83 -17.79
CA GLU A 59 -0.71 6.43 -18.69
C GLU A 59 -1.92 5.93 -17.96
N GLU A 60 -3.06 6.19 -18.55
CA GLU A 60 -4.34 5.74 -18.02
C GLU A 60 -4.57 4.30 -18.50
N ARG A 61 -3.99 3.34 -17.83
CA ARG A 61 -4.12 1.93 -18.19
C ARG A 61 -4.08 1.08 -16.94
N LEU A 62 -4.28 -0.23 -17.10
CA LEU A 62 -4.15 -1.14 -15.98
C LEU A 62 -2.67 -1.43 -15.71
N TYR A 63 -2.31 -1.33 -14.45
CA TYR A 63 -0.98 -1.67 -13.98
C TYR A 63 -1.06 -2.90 -13.08
N ASP A 64 -0.09 -3.79 -13.23
CA ASP A 64 -0.05 -5.03 -12.46
C ASP A 64 0.90 -4.88 -11.30
N TYR A 65 0.47 -5.39 -10.16
CA TYR A 65 1.30 -5.42 -8.96
C TYR A 65 1.27 -6.80 -8.36
N HIS A 66 2.42 -7.28 -7.94
CA HIS A 66 2.54 -8.52 -7.21
C HIS A 66 2.86 -8.19 -5.76
N VAL A 67 2.01 -8.64 -4.86
CA VAL A 67 2.20 -8.42 -3.44
C VAL A 67 2.54 -9.74 -2.80
N THR A 68 3.71 -9.80 -2.19
CA THR A 68 4.17 -11.00 -1.48
C THR A 68 4.26 -10.66 -0.01
N VAL A 69 3.67 -11.50 0.83
CA VAL A 69 3.72 -11.34 2.28
C VAL A 69 4.30 -12.59 2.89
N ARG A 70 5.24 -12.42 3.78
CA ARG A 70 5.88 -13.51 4.48
C ARG A 70 5.80 -13.26 5.98
N TRP A 71 5.33 -14.26 6.72
CA TRP A 71 5.19 -14.11 8.15
C TRP A 71 5.50 -15.43 8.84
N GLN A 72 5.76 -15.35 10.14
CA GLN A 72 6.04 -16.51 10.94
C GLN A 72 4.78 -16.93 11.69
N GLN A 73 4.35 -18.16 11.48
CA GLN A 73 3.20 -18.71 12.17
C GLN A 73 3.70 -19.88 13.02
N GLY A 74 3.81 -19.66 14.31
CA GLY A 74 4.42 -20.62 15.19
C GLY A 74 5.89 -20.80 14.84
N ARG A 75 6.28 -22.01 14.50
CA ARG A 75 7.66 -22.32 14.11
C ARG A 75 7.83 -22.36 12.60
N GLN A 76 6.78 -22.06 11.86
CA GLN A 76 6.82 -22.16 10.42
C GLN A 76 6.73 -20.79 9.79
N TRP A 77 7.44 -20.61 8.70
CA TRP A 77 7.31 -19.43 7.88
C TRP A 77 6.26 -19.68 6.81
N ARG A 78 5.38 -18.72 6.64
CA ARG A 78 4.36 -18.77 5.60
C ARG A 78 4.59 -17.63 4.64
N GLN A 79 4.23 -17.88 3.39
CA GLN A 79 4.36 -16.88 2.35
C GLN A 79 3.18 -16.99 1.42
N GLU A 80 2.60 -15.85 1.10
CA GLU A 80 1.53 -15.77 0.12
C GLU A 80 1.83 -14.67 -0.87
N ARG A 81 1.42 -14.89 -2.10
CA ARG A 81 1.62 -13.92 -3.16
C ARG A 81 0.29 -13.72 -3.88
N ARG A 82 -0.05 -12.47 -4.12
CA ARG A 82 -1.26 -12.12 -4.85
C ARG A 82 -0.92 -11.10 -5.92
N GLN A 83 -1.60 -11.22 -7.04
CA GLN A 83 -1.47 -10.28 -8.13
C GLN A 83 -2.72 -9.43 -8.17
N VAL A 84 -2.54 -8.11 -8.25
CA VAL A 84 -3.66 -7.18 -8.33
C VAL A 84 -3.43 -6.23 -9.49
N GLN A 85 -4.50 -5.69 -10.03
CA GLN A 85 -4.45 -4.77 -11.14
C GLN A 85 -5.29 -3.55 -10.82
N GLY A 86 -4.82 -2.39 -11.23
CA GLY A 86 -5.56 -1.18 -11.02
C GLY A 86 -5.12 -0.07 -11.96
N ARG A 87 -5.90 0.98 -11.98
CA ARG A 87 -5.62 2.17 -12.80
C ARG A 87 -5.19 3.31 -11.89
N PRO A 88 -4.52 4.32 -12.46
CA PRO A 88 -4.19 5.50 -11.67
C PRO A 88 -5.44 6.08 -11.01
N GLY A 89 -5.29 6.50 -9.78
CA GLY A 89 -6.39 7.06 -9.00
C GLY A 89 -7.18 6.07 -8.19
N GLU A 90 -6.91 4.77 -8.35
CA GLU A 90 -7.64 3.74 -7.62
C GLU A 90 -6.95 3.37 -6.33
N VAL A 91 -7.76 2.87 -5.39
CA VAL A 91 -7.26 2.26 -4.16
C VAL A 91 -7.57 0.78 -4.22
N LEU A 92 -6.53 -0.05 -4.20
CA LEU A 92 -6.69 -1.49 -4.21
C LEU A 92 -6.48 -2.01 -2.79
N ARG A 93 -7.38 -2.90 -2.37
CA ARG A 93 -7.31 -3.48 -1.04
C ARG A 93 -6.97 -4.95 -1.15
N VAL A 94 -5.95 -5.35 -0.41
CA VAL A 94 -5.47 -6.72 -0.42
C VAL A 94 -5.43 -7.21 1.03
N ASP A 95 -6.16 -8.27 1.32
CA ASP A 95 -6.27 -8.77 2.69
C ASP A 95 -5.68 -10.17 2.75
N PHE A 96 -4.62 -10.33 3.53
CA PHE A 96 -3.95 -11.60 3.73
C PHE A 96 -4.36 -12.29 5.03
N THR A 97 -5.37 -11.78 5.72
CA THR A 97 -5.81 -12.35 6.99
C THR A 97 -6.89 -13.40 6.85
N GLN A 98 -7.34 -13.64 5.65
CA GLN A 98 -8.40 -14.61 5.40
C GLN A 98 -7.87 -15.90 4.83
#